data_c05b5b1da0e190a9b166e89116a96bd5
#
_entry.id   c05b5b1da0e190a9b166e89116a96bd5
#
_cell.length_a   1.000
_cell.length_b   1.000
_cell.length_c   1.000
_cell.angle_alpha   90.00
_cell.angle_beta   90.00
_cell.angle_gamma   90.00
#
_symmetry.space_group_name_H-M   'P 1'
#
loop_
_entity.id
_entity.type
_entity.pdbx_description
1 polymer ?
#
loop_
_entity_poly.entity_id
_entity_poly.type
_entity_poly.pdbx_seq_one_letter_code
_entity_poly.pdbx_strand_id
1 'polypeptide(L)'
;MRKRRAAAATTTTTWPRLWPVLVCIVALEMTATGRAALAQTKCIAAPCTCDEFGRLLCDCKDSPQELYLTSEGEHPLARHTSRINVTNCPNVVLANNSLAHMDGLVSIDLINVANLTLLSHSLKLSPKATHVLVAVRNSSLAELPSNLFHGNIETIDLENVHVDDVMSFSFANLYETQRISLTNCHLTRIEQQAFKKFDVKYLHVVGGTFGAEQVLSRTMHDVEVYEKFMLSGVRMGQVHSSAFIVRKPLNFMLVNSHVDSLESEAFDVTIRRTVHIKNNTLGSVAFGAFLSIRADPENKPSDGASNLHKLTFSNNSLGDFEEGSLIFDRTSFHTELSNVLVNQSCDCERLATWKGQILNYTNAHARRITFLDSTNIVAPPFALESGSEDPETFLCVEDSESGQRASFVDYELRKCALSGSMLLLISAVSGLLLLLLIVGCATVYCCKRRGGREAQQKQRWISVPTTAPDVVGKDASQAGGGGGASNGHHRHPKEAQSGQQSGGGPVDSRITMVVPDGRLYRETEFHVIVEKAEPLTTEL
;
A
#
# COMPACT_ATOMS: atom_id res chain seq x y z
N MET A 1 -0.35 -48.63 47.83
CA MET A 1 -0.08 -49.79 48.72
C MET A 1 1.21 -49.56 49.47
N ARG A 2 1.07 -49.52 50.78
CA ARG A 2 1.94 -50.05 51.88
C ARG A 2 3.39 -49.53 51.93
N LYS A 3 3.69 -48.63 52.92
CA LYS A 3 4.06 -48.90 54.33
C LYS A 3 5.44 -49.57 54.45
N ARG A 4 6.38 -49.16 55.25
CA ARG A 4 6.47 -48.79 56.71
C ARG A 4 7.91 -48.44 57.01
N ARG A 5 8.23 -47.40 57.85
CA ARG A 5 8.58 -47.55 59.32
C ARG A 5 9.90 -48.30 59.53
N ALA A 6 10.79 -47.91 60.35
CA ALA A 6 10.85 -47.30 61.70
C ALA A 6 12.33 -47.01 62.03
N ALA A 7 12.65 -46.05 62.75
CA ALA A 7 12.78 -45.87 64.22
C ALA A 7 14.16 -46.34 64.80
N ALA A 8 14.86 -45.36 65.28
CA ALA A 8 15.25 -45.05 66.64
C ALA A 8 16.44 -45.81 67.24
N ALA A 9 17.39 -45.09 67.77
CA ALA A 9 17.71 -45.11 69.17
C ALA A 9 18.87 -44.17 69.56
N THR A 10 18.57 -43.40 70.55
CA THR A 10 19.35 -42.62 71.46
C THR A 10 20.52 -43.31 72.10
N THR A 11 21.64 -42.61 72.30
CA THR A 11 22.37 -42.65 73.58
C THR A 11 23.13 -41.34 73.84
N THR A 12 22.78 -40.75 74.93
CA THR A 12 23.40 -39.64 75.66
C THR A 12 24.73 -40.02 76.27
N THR A 13 25.74 -39.12 76.18
CA THR A 13 26.74 -38.94 77.24
C THR A 13 27.22 -37.49 77.30
N THR A 14 27.27 -37.06 78.48
CA THR A 14 27.43 -35.72 79.02
C THR A 14 28.92 -35.33 79.26
N TRP A 15 29.23 -34.02 79.04
CA TRP A 15 30.13 -33.09 79.73
C TRP A 15 31.63 -33.05 79.35
N PRO A 16 32.33 -31.89 79.56
CA PRO A 16 31.91 -30.50 79.96
C PRO A 16 32.48 -29.33 79.15
N ARG A 17 31.76 -28.32 79.18
CA ARG A 17 31.94 -26.90 79.05
C ARG A 17 33.35 -26.32 79.25
N LEU A 18 33.68 -25.36 78.45
CA LEU A 18 34.38 -24.08 78.67
C LEU A 18 35.36 -23.62 77.61
N TRP A 19 35.33 -24.15 76.39
CA TRP A 19 36.24 -23.70 75.33
C TRP A 19 35.59 -23.20 74.00
N PRO A 20 34.31 -22.94 73.87
CA PRO A 20 33.81 -22.38 72.61
C PRO A 20 33.62 -20.88 72.60
N VAL A 21 33.81 -20.14 73.68
CA VAL A 21 33.54 -18.66 73.70
C VAL A 21 34.72 -17.87 73.15
N LEU A 22 35.97 -18.34 73.32
CA LEU A 22 37.15 -17.62 72.83
C LEU A 22 37.39 -17.82 71.33
N VAL A 23 36.95 -18.95 70.77
CA VAL A 23 37.10 -19.23 69.34
C VAL A 23 36.01 -18.50 68.53
N CYS A 24 34.82 -18.24 69.11
CA CYS A 24 33.78 -17.47 68.42
C CYS A 24 34.09 -15.95 68.35
N ILE A 25 34.81 -15.38 69.29
CA ILE A 25 35.15 -13.96 69.26
C ILE A 25 36.24 -13.69 68.19
N VAL A 26 37.24 -14.56 68.06
CA VAL A 26 38.30 -14.44 67.01
C VAL A 26 37.73 -14.77 65.65
N ALA A 27 36.75 -15.64 65.53
CA ALA A 27 36.06 -15.94 64.25
C ALA A 27 35.09 -14.82 63.81
N LEU A 28 34.51 -14.06 64.77
CA LEU A 28 33.67 -12.91 64.41
C LEU A 28 34.47 -11.65 64.02
N GLU A 29 35.69 -11.48 64.53
CA GLU A 29 36.56 -10.39 64.07
C GLU A 29 37.24 -10.68 62.73
N MET A 30 37.47 -11.95 62.35
CA MET A 30 37.96 -12.31 61.03
C MET A 30 36.89 -12.30 59.94
N THR A 31 35.61 -12.39 60.28
CA THR A 31 34.52 -12.27 59.32
C THR A 31 34.10 -10.82 59.07
N ALA A 32 34.45 -9.88 59.94
CA ALA A 32 34.16 -8.45 59.78
C ALA A 32 35.17 -7.71 58.89
N THR A 33 36.39 -8.24 58.74
CA THR A 33 37.42 -7.63 57.88
C THR A 33 37.61 -8.33 56.55
N GLY A 34 36.90 -9.44 56.32
CA GLY A 34 36.94 -10.26 55.09
C GLY A 34 35.79 -10.04 54.13
N ARG A 35 35.01 -8.98 54.27
CA ARG A 35 34.35 -8.44 53.07
C ARG A 35 35.46 -7.81 52.25
N ALA A 36 36.19 -8.69 51.53
CA ALA A 36 36.93 -8.27 50.38
C ALA A 36 36.03 -7.29 49.62
N ALA A 37 36.48 -6.05 49.54
CA ALA A 37 36.02 -5.17 48.50
C ALA A 37 36.18 -6.00 47.24
N LEU A 38 35.09 -6.68 46.83
CA LEU A 38 34.96 -7.20 45.46
C LEU A 38 35.37 -6.02 44.62
N ALA A 39 36.50 -6.16 43.96
CA ALA A 39 37.05 -5.15 43.09
C ALA A 39 35.85 -4.69 42.25
N GLN A 40 35.35 -3.48 42.56
CA GLN A 40 34.39 -2.82 41.68
C GLN A 40 35.07 -2.83 40.34
N THR A 41 34.68 -3.75 39.50
CA THR A 41 35.10 -3.76 38.11
C THR A 41 34.83 -2.35 37.62
N LYS A 42 35.91 -1.62 37.27
CA LYS A 42 35.79 -0.23 36.82
C LYS A 42 34.80 -0.24 35.66
N CYS A 43 33.62 0.20 35.96
CA CYS A 43 32.60 0.52 34.99
C CYS A 43 33.08 1.70 34.13
N ILE A 44 32.46 1.90 33.02
CA ILE A 44 32.49 3.16 32.28
C ILE A 44 32.35 4.31 33.31
N ALA A 45 33.00 5.44 33.04
CA ALA A 45 32.92 6.62 33.91
C ALA A 45 31.47 7.02 34.28
N ALA A 46 31.31 7.74 35.39
CA ALA A 46 30.00 8.32 35.71
C ALA A 46 29.32 8.95 34.48
N PRO A 47 28.00 8.82 34.27
CA PRO A 47 26.98 8.45 35.26
C PRO A 47 26.62 6.95 35.30
N CYS A 48 27.45 6.09 34.79
CA CYS A 48 27.14 4.65 34.67
C CYS A 48 27.58 3.85 35.90
N THR A 49 26.81 2.84 36.25
CA THR A 49 27.13 1.85 37.28
C THR A 49 27.08 0.44 36.67
N CYS A 50 27.97 -0.43 37.13
CA CYS A 50 27.94 -1.85 36.73
C CYS A 50 27.71 -2.70 37.97
N ASP A 51 26.91 -3.74 37.81
CA ASP A 51 26.71 -4.73 38.85
C ASP A 51 27.54 -6.02 38.59
N GLU A 52 27.53 -6.90 39.55
CA GLU A 52 28.21 -8.19 39.49
C GLU A 52 27.64 -9.17 38.42
N PHE A 53 26.43 -8.88 37.93
CA PHE A 53 25.74 -9.67 36.87
C PHE A 53 26.02 -9.14 35.46
N GLY A 54 26.91 -8.17 35.33
CA GLY A 54 27.25 -7.57 34.04
C GLY A 54 26.17 -6.65 33.50
N ARG A 55 25.33 -6.05 34.35
CA ARG A 55 24.36 -5.03 33.95
C ARG A 55 24.98 -3.65 34.02
N LEU A 56 25.03 -2.96 32.90
CA LEU A 56 25.42 -1.56 32.78
C LEU A 56 24.18 -0.68 32.91
N LEU A 57 24.13 0.16 33.91
CA LEU A 57 23.02 1.08 34.16
C LEU A 57 23.57 2.50 34.13
N CYS A 58 23.10 3.31 33.18
CA CYS A 58 23.45 4.71 33.00
C CYS A 58 22.18 5.55 33.18
N ASP A 59 22.11 6.38 34.20
CA ASP A 59 21.05 7.38 34.40
C ASP A 59 21.68 8.77 34.47
N CYS A 60 21.40 9.58 33.42
CA CYS A 60 22.06 10.87 33.24
C CYS A 60 21.24 12.05 33.80
N LYS A 61 20.21 11.83 34.64
CA LYS A 61 19.35 12.90 35.16
C LYS A 61 20.11 14.10 35.70
N ASP A 62 21.21 13.84 36.40
CA ASP A 62 22.01 14.85 37.09
C ASP A 62 23.33 15.15 36.33
N SER A 63 23.53 14.57 35.14
CA SER A 63 24.76 14.76 34.37
C SER A 63 24.43 15.28 32.96
N PRO A 64 24.82 16.52 32.65
CA PRO A 64 24.64 17.05 31.30
C PRO A 64 25.69 16.56 30.27
N GLN A 65 26.62 15.70 30.71
CA GLN A 65 27.70 15.21 29.85
C GLN A 65 27.21 14.24 28.79
N GLU A 66 27.87 14.28 27.65
CA GLU A 66 27.66 13.28 26.58
C GLU A 66 28.16 11.92 27.05
N LEU A 67 27.32 10.91 26.88
CA LEU A 67 27.67 9.54 27.19
C LEU A 67 28.18 8.86 25.92
N TYR A 68 29.47 8.53 25.90
CA TYR A 68 30.10 7.86 24.76
C TYR A 68 30.32 6.37 25.06
N LEU A 69 29.61 5.49 24.34
CA LEU A 69 29.67 4.04 24.51
C LEU A 69 30.53 3.43 23.39
N THR A 70 31.66 2.86 23.74
CA THR A 70 32.64 2.32 22.80
C THR A 70 33.24 1.01 23.30
N SER A 71 33.76 0.20 22.39
CA SER A 71 34.56 -1.00 22.69
C SER A 71 36.05 -0.69 22.98
N GLU A 72 36.49 0.53 22.69
CA GLU A 72 37.90 0.95 22.72
C GLU A 72 38.04 2.27 23.52
N GLY A 73 39.25 2.57 23.98
CA GLY A 73 39.52 3.83 24.69
C GLY A 73 39.74 3.64 26.18
N GLU A 74 39.63 4.74 26.96
CA GLU A 74 39.92 4.74 28.40
C GLU A 74 38.84 4.00 29.22
N HIS A 75 37.59 4.00 28.74
CA HIS A 75 36.45 3.44 29.43
C HIS A 75 35.63 2.53 28.48
N PRO A 76 36.20 1.41 28.00
CA PRO A 76 35.51 0.55 27.05
C PRO A 76 34.38 -0.22 27.73
N LEU A 77 33.34 -0.54 26.94
CA LEU A 77 32.31 -1.48 27.34
C LEU A 77 32.92 -2.83 27.69
N ALA A 78 32.58 -3.37 28.85
CA ALA A 78 33.16 -4.63 29.32
C ALA A 78 32.60 -5.83 28.52
N ARG A 79 33.45 -6.78 28.14
CA ARG A 79 33.05 -7.98 27.37
C ARG A 79 31.96 -8.83 28.02
N HIS A 80 31.91 -8.82 29.35
CA HIS A 80 30.94 -9.60 30.12
C HIS A 80 29.63 -8.85 30.35
N THR A 81 29.47 -7.65 29.78
CA THR A 81 28.21 -6.91 29.86
C THR A 81 27.09 -7.71 29.22
N SER A 82 26.08 -8.02 30.03
CA SER A 82 24.90 -8.79 29.61
C SER A 82 23.70 -7.91 29.28
N ARG A 83 23.60 -6.74 29.90
CA ARG A 83 22.53 -5.77 29.65
C ARG A 83 23.07 -4.34 29.68
N ILE A 84 22.60 -3.55 28.76
CA ILE A 84 22.89 -2.11 28.68
C ILE A 84 21.56 -1.38 28.84
N ASN A 85 21.46 -0.56 29.88
CA ASN A 85 20.29 0.29 30.10
C ASN A 85 20.75 1.74 30.27
N VAL A 86 20.37 2.59 29.33
CA VAL A 86 20.69 4.02 29.30
C VAL A 86 19.40 4.80 29.40
N THR A 87 19.29 5.65 30.40
CA THR A 87 18.05 6.38 30.68
C THR A 87 18.32 7.86 30.93
N ASN A 88 17.39 8.71 30.46
CA ASN A 88 17.34 10.14 30.73
C ASN A 88 18.63 10.89 30.37
N CYS A 89 19.30 10.47 29.32
CA CYS A 89 20.54 11.09 28.86
C CYS A 89 20.27 12.15 27.79
N PRO A 90 20.83 13.36 27.90
CA PRO A 90 20.65 14.38 26.86
C PRO A 90 21.32 14.00 25.55
N ASN A 91 22.55 13.47 25.62
CA ASN A 91 23.31 13.07 24.43
C ASN A 91 23.96 11.71 24.68
N VAL A 92 23.73 10.78 23.75
CA VAL A 92 24.33 9.44 23.79
C VAL A 92 24.90 9.12 22.41
N VAL A 93 26.16 8.70 22.39
CA VAL A 93 26.82 8.21 21.16
C VAL A 93 27.18 6.75 21.34
N LEU A 94 26.69 5.90 20.45
CA LEU A 94 27.09 4.50 20.38
C LEU A 94 28.05 4.32 19.20
N ALA A 95 29.30 4.03 19.51
CA ALA A 95 30.39 3.98 18.54
C ALA A 95 30.34 2.74 17.63
N ASN A 96 31.06 2.79 16.51
CA ASN A 96 31.17 1.67 15.58
C ASN A 96 31.63 0.39 16.27
N ASN A 97 30.97 -0.73 15.97
CA ASN A 97 31.30 -2.06 16.49
C ASN A 97 31.39 -2.15 18.03
N SER A 98 30.77 -1.23 18.76
CA SER A 98 30.85 -1.16 20.23
C SER A 98 30.37 -2.43 20.92
N LEU A 99 29.45 -3.18 20.30
CA LEU A 99 28.84 -4.40 20.84
C LEU A 99 29.43 -5.71 20.25
N ALA A 100 30.25 -5.61 19.23
CA ALA A 100 30.71 -6.78 18.47
C ALA A 100 31.52 -7.80 19.28
N HIS A 101 32.02 -7.41 20.46
CA HIS A 101 32.84 -8.25 21.34
C HIS A 101 32.07 -8.80 22.55
N MET A 102 30.76 -8.51 22.68
CA MET A 102 29.93 -8.92 23.81
C MET A 102 29.21 -10.24 23.52
N ASP A 103 29.83 -11.36 23.90
CA ASP A 103 29.29 -12.70 23.62
C ASP A 103 28.04 -13.03 24.46
N GLY A 104 27.88 -12.38 25.62
CA GLY A 104 26.78 -12.63 26.57
C GLY A 104 25.71 -11.56 26.62
N LEU A 105 25.67 -10.66 25.62
CA LEU A 105 24.67 -9.60 25.57
C LEU A 105 23.25 -10.15 25.38
N VAL A 106 22.31 -9.70 26.20
CA VAL A 106 20.90 -10.10 26.22
C VAL A 106 20.00 -8.94 25.85
N SER A 107 20.26 -7.72 26.34
CA SER A 107 19.43 -6.57 26.01
C SER A 107 20.18 -5.25 25.97
N ILE A 108 19.65 -4.36 25.15
CA ILE A 108 20.02 -2.94 25.05
C ILE A 108 18.73 -2.14 25.14
N ASP A 109 18.65 -1.30 26.14
CA ASP A 109 17.52 -0.40 26.37
C ASP A 109 18.03 1.04 26.39
N LEU A 110 17.62 1.86 25.43
CA LEU A 110 17.92 3.28 25.32
C LEU A 110 16.62 4.08 25.49
N ILE A 111 16.46 4.75 26.61
CA ILE A 111 15.17 5.34 27.00
C ILE A 111 15.33 6.81 27.36
N ASN A 112 14.45 7.66 26.81
CA ASN A 112 14.44 9.10 27.06
C ASN A 112 15.79 9.75 26.72
N VAL A 113 16.33 9.49 25.54
CA VAL A 113 17.55 10.10 25.03
C VAL A 113 17.18 11.23 24.09
N ALA A 114 17.54 12.47 24.44
CA ALA A 114 17.14 13.62 23.64
C ALA A 114 17.85 13.65 22.28
N ASN A 115 19.17 13.34 22.25
CA ASN A 115 19.96 13.21 21.03
C ASN A 115 20.72 11.89 21.06
N LEU A 116 20.23 10.91 20.35
CA LEU A 116 20.87 9.60 20.22
C LEU A 116 21.61 9.54 18.89
N THR A 117 22.93 9.38 18.94
CA THR A 117 23.77 9.18 17.77
C THR A 117 24.23 7.72 17.72
N LEU A 118 23.77 7.01 16.71
CA LEU A 118 24.16 5.64 16.43
C LEU A 118 25.12 5.66 15.23
N LEU A 119 26.33 5.18 15.41
CA LEU A 119 27.26 5.10 14.29
C LEU A 119 27.05 3.80 13.49
N SER A 120 27.55 3.74 12.27
CA SER A 120 27.45 2.54 11.43
C SER A 120 27.98 1.31 12.15
N HIS A 121 27.30 0.18 12.06
CA HIS A 121 27.64 -1.05 12.78
C HIS A 121 27.66 -0.95 14.32
N SER A 122 27.11 0.12 14.91
CA SER A 122 27.12 0.26 16.39
C SER A 122 26.31 -0.83 17.08
N LEU A 123 25.23 -1.30 16.46
CA LEU A 123 24.42 -2.44 16.91
C LEU A 123 24.78 -3.76 16.24
N LYS A 124 25.99 -3.87 15.69
CA LYS A 124 26.51 -5.14 15.23
C LYS A 124 26.85 -6.05 16.41
N LEU A 125 26.18 -7.18 16.49
CA LEU A 125 26.33 -8.13 17.59
C LEU A 125 27.51 -9.09 17.36
N SER A 126 28.04 -9.64 18.48
CA SER A 126 28.91 -10.79 18.41
C SER A 126 28.20 -11.98 17.76
N PRO A 127 28.86 -12.79 16.93
CA PRO A 127 28.27 -14.01 16.36
C PRO A 127 27.81 -15.05 17.42
N LYS A 128 28.30 -14.92 18.66
CA LYS A 128 27.90 -15.78 19.77
C LYS A 128 26.73 -15.23 20.59
N ALA A 129 26.43 -13.94 20.48
CA ALA A 129 25.27 -13.35 21.13
C ALA A 129 24.03 -13.82 20.37
N THR A 130 23.10 -14.41 21.10
CA THR A 130 21.83 -14.91 20.56
C THR A 130 20.68 -14.35 21.38
N HIS A 131 19.52 -14.18 20.73
CA HIS A 131 18.29 -13.68 21.39
C HIS A 131 18.43 -12.30 22.04
N VAL A 132 19.15 -11.39 21.38
CA VAL A 132 19.33 -10.03 21.89
C VAL A 132 18.11 -9.18 21.62
N LEU A 133 17.67 -8.45 22.64
CA LEU A 133 16.59 -7.49 22.56
C LEU A 133 17.17 -6.08 22.44
N VAL A 134 16.75 -5.32 21.43
CA VAL A 134 17.14 -3.93 21.24
C VAL A 134 15.89 -3.07 21.33
N ALA A 135 15.84 -2.18 22.32
CA ALA A 135 14.74 -1.26 22.52
C ALA A 135 15.24 0.19 22.58
N VAL A 136 14.59 1.05 21.79
CA VAL A 136 14.81 2.50 21.82
C VAL A 136 13.46 3.15 22.05
N ARG A 137 13.34 3.94 23.13
CA ARG A 137 12.07 4.55 23.51
C ARG A 137 12.21 6.03 23.82
N ASN A 138 11.19 6.80 23.40
CA ASN A 138 11.09 8.24 23.69
C ASN A 138 12.38 8.99 23.36
N SER A 139 12.94 8.77 22.19
CA SER A 139 14.27 9.26 21.83
C SER A 139 14.25 9.91 20.44
N SER A 140 15.22 10.80 20.19
CA SER A 140 15.37 11.45 18.89
C SER A 140 16.73 11.12 18.29
N LEU A 141 16.73 10.84 16.99
CA LEU A 141 17.91 10.53 16.19
C LEU A 141 17.88 11.38 14.93
N ALA A 142 19.02 11.97 14.57
CA ALA A 142 19.17 12.60 13.27
C ALA A 142 19.14 11.54 12.15
N GLU A 143 19.80 10.39 12.38
CA GLU A 143 19.82 9.33 11.39
C GLU A 143 19.86 7.92 12.00
N LEU A 144 19.28 6.95 11.29
CA LEU A 144 19.59 5.53 11.42
C LEU A 144 20.60 5.18 10.32
N PRO A 145 21.87 5.01 10.64
CA PRO A 145 22.92 4.84 9.64
C PRO A 145 22.88 3.49 8.95
N SER A 146 23.54 3.39 7.81
CA SER A 146 23.68 2.13 7.08
C SER A 146 24.34 1.05 7.94
N ASN A 147 23.84 -0.18 7.81
CA ASN A 147 24.31 -1.36 8.54
C ASN A 147 24.28 -1.20 10.08
N LEU A 148 23.29 -0.45 10.57
CA LEU A 148 23.11 -0.24 12.00
C LEU A 148 22.81 -1.56 12.71
N PHE A 149 21.71 -2.23 12.30
CA PHE A 149 21.29 -3.51 12.86
C PHE A 149 21.92 -4.66 12.07
N HIS A 150 22.73 -5.47 12.74
CA HIS A 150 23.42 -6.57 12.11
C HIS A 150 23.63 -7.74 13.07
N GLY A 151 23.27 -8.94 12.66
CA GLY A 151 23.48 -10.18 13.42
C GLY A 151 22.18 -10.77 13.96
N ASN A 152 22.29 -11.61 15.00
CA ASN A 152 21.18 -12.33 15.60
C ASN A 152 20.46 -11.45 16.64
N ILE A 153 19.61 -10.54 16.15
CA ILE A 153 18.78 -9.68 16.99
C ILE A 153 17.36 -10.27 17.02
N GLU A 154 16.95 -10.79 18.16
CA GLU A 154 15.63 -11.41 18.30
C GLU A 154 14.50 -10.40 18.16
N THR A 155 14.65 -9.24 18.82
CA THR A 155 13.61 -8.19 18.78
C THR A 155 14.24 -6.82 18.64
N ILE A 156 13.70 -6.04 17.70
CA ILE A 156 13.96 -4.61 17.54
C ILE A 156 12.65 -3.88 17.85
N ASP A 157 12.66 -3.08 18.91
CA ASP A 157 11.49 -2.34 19.38
C ASP A 157 11.81 -0.84 19.46
N LEU A 158 11.29 -0.08 18.50
CA LEU A 158 11.38 1.37 18.50
C LEU A 158 10.02 1.94 18.87
N GLU A 159 9.93 2.70 19.96
CA GLU A 159 8.69 3.25 20.49
C GLU A 159 8.80 4.75 20.73
N ASN A 160 7.92 5.54 20.15
CA ASN A 160 7.93 7.00 20.24
C ASN A 160 9.30 7.60 19.85
N VAL A 161 9.87 7.12 18.76
CA VAL A 161 11.18 7.54 18.26
C VAL A 161 11.01 8.48 17.08
N HIS A 162 11.73 9.60 17.11
CA HIS A 162 11.83 10.52 15.99
C HIS A 162 13.14 10.30 15.25
N VAL A 163 13.07 10.10 13.93
CA VAL A 163 14.22 9.89 13.05
C VAL A 163 14.07 10.76 11.82
N ASP A 164 15.03 11.63 11.57
CA ASP A 164 14.99 12.46 10.37
C ASP A 164 15.31 11.64 9.12
N ASP A 165 16.39 10.84 9.15
CA ASP A 165 16.85 10.06 8.01
C ASP A 165 17.05 8.58 8.36
N VAL A 166 16.41 7.69 7.62
CA VAL A 166 16.69 6.25 7.64
C VAL A 166 17.49 5.91 6.40
N MET A 167 18.79 5.63 6.58
CA MET A 167 19.72 5.39 5.49
C MET A 167 19.52 4.01 4.86
N SER A 168 19.98 3.85 3.63
CA SER A 168 20.00 2.55 2.95
C SER A 168 20.69 1.49 3.81
N PHE A 169 20.12 0.29 3.86
CA PHE A 169 20.65 -0.87 4.64
C PHE A 169 20.67 -0.68 6.15
N SER A 170 19.91 0.27 6.72
CA SER A 170 19.83 0.42 8.19
C SER A 170 19.35 -0.86 8.86
N PHE A 171 18.38 -1.53 8.24
CA PHE A 171 17.89 -2.86 8.62
C PHE A 171 18.32 -3.87 7.55
N ALA A 172 19.46 -4.49 7.77
CA ALA A 172 20.00 -5.46 6.82
C ALA A 172 20.79 -6.57 7.52
N ASN A 173 20.86 -7.75 6.89
CA ASN A 173 21.61 -8.88 7.42
C ASN A 173 21.22 -9.27 8.87
N LEU A 174 19.92 -9.25 9.13
CA LEU A 174 19.33 -9.74 10.37
C LEU A 174 19.03 -11.24 10.23
N TYR A 175 19.31 -12.00 11.27
CA TYR A 175 19.14 -13.45 11.29
C TYR A 175 18.31 -13.85 12.51
N GLU A 176 17.38 -14.81 12.31
CA GLU A 176 16.53 -15.36 13.38
C GLU A 176 15.69 -14.31 14.12
N THR A 177 15.40 -13.20 13.44
CA THR A 177 14.63 -12.10 14.04
C THR A 177 13.17 -12.48 14.21
N GLN A 178 12.68 -12.42 15.44
CA GLN A 178 11.28 -12.71 15.73
C GLN A 178 10.39 -11.50 15.46
N ARG A 179 10.84 -10.29 15.83
CA ARG A 179 10.01 -9.10 15.73
C ARG A 179 10.82 -7.84 15.42
N ILE A 180 10.27 -7.07 14.49
CA ILE A 180 10.62 -5.66 14.31
C ILE A 180 9.33 -4.87 14.52
N SER A 181 9.34 -3.99 15.52
CA SER A 181 8.20 -3.15 15.89
C SER A 181 8.60 -1.69 15.89
N LEU A 182 7.90 -0.90 15.08
CA LEU A 182 8.01 0.55 15.01
C LEU A 182 6.69 1.13 15.51
N THR A 183 6.63 1.55 16.78
CA THR A 183 5.39 2.00 17.41
C THR A 183 5.44 3.51 17.66
N ASN A 184 4.49 4.24 17.07
CA ASN A 184 4.42 5.71 17.14
C ASN A 184 5.74 6.39 16.73
N CYS A 185 6.45 5.81 15.77
CA CYS A 185 7.69 6.38 15.28
C CYS A 185 7.41 7.41 14.18
N HIS A 186 8.23 8.46 14.17
CA HIS A 186 8.21 9.47 13.11
C HIS A 186 9.47 9.32 12.27
N LEU A 187 9.38 8.57 11.17
CA LEU A 187 10.44 8.40 10.18
C LEU A 187 10.20 9.38 9.05
N THR A 188 10.98 10.46 8.98
CA THR A 188 10.71 11.56 8.05
C THR A 188 11.11 11.21 6.63
N ARG A 189 12.37 10.85 6.42
CA ARG A 189 12.89 10.39 5.12
C ARG A 189 13.39 8.96 5.24
N ILE A 190 13.04 8.13 4.28
CA ILE A 190 13.47 6.73 4.26
C ILE A 190 14.09 6.47 2.89
N GLU A 191 15.36 6.11 2.88
CA GLU A 191 16.07 5.80 1.66
C GLU A 191 15.63 4.46 1.05
N GLN A 192 15.96 4.30 -0.22
CA GLN A 192 15.77 3.02 -0.91
C GLN A 192 16.58 1.94 -0.21
N GLN A 193 16.00 0.75 -0.10
CA GLN A 193 16.63 -0.41 0.52
C GLN A 193 17.01 -0.19 2.00
N ALA A 194 16.36 0.74 2.70
CA ALA A 194 16.55 0.91 4.15
C ALA A 194 16.26 -0.40 4.91
N PHE A 195 15.27 -1.15 4.44
CA PHE A 195 14.93 -2.49 4.90
C PHE A 195 15.28 -3.50 3.80
N LYS A 196 16.39 -4.21 3.96
CA LYS A 196 16.88 -5.07 2.88
C LYS A 196 17.34 -6.45 3.33
N LYS A 197 16.80 -7.46 2.65
CA LYS A 197 17.27 -8.85 2.67
C LYS A 197 17.46 -9.39 4.09
N PHE A 198 16.36 -9.59 4.76
CA PHE A 198 16.32 -10.24 6.07
C PHE A 198 14.99 -10.98 6.25
N ASP A 199 15.01 -11.91 7.20
CA ASP A 199 13.85 -12.73 7.57
C ASP A 199 13.35 -12.29 8.93
N VAL A 200 12.03 -12.16 9.07
CA VAL A 200 11.40 -11.79 10.33
C VAL A 200 10.05 -12.48 10.49
N LYS A 201 9.69 -12.82 11.72
CA LYS A 201 8.38 -13.41 11.97
C LYS A 201 7.26 -12.36 11.98
N TYR A 202 7.48 -11.24 12.65
CA TYR A 202 6.53 -10.13 12.75
C TYR A 202 7.18 -8.81 12.36
N LEU A 203 6.66 -8.14 11.33
CA LEU A 203 7.05 -6.78 10.96
C LEU A 203 5.85 -5.85 11.18
N HIS A 204 5.93 -5.01 12.19
CA HIS A 204 4.86 -4.13 12.62
C HIS A 204 5.29 -2.67 12.56
N VAL A 205 4.51 -1.86 11.86
CA VAL A 205 4.58 -0.40 11.91
C VAL A 205 3.24 0.10 12.41
N VAL A 206 3.21 0.68 13.60
CA VAL A 206 1.97 1.03 14.29
C VAL A 206 2.00 2.49 14.74
N GLY A 207 1.10 3.29 14.21
CA GLY A 207 1.06 4.73 14.49
C GLY A 207 2.23 5.51 13.90
N GLY A 208 2.23 6.82 14.12
CA GLY A 208 3.31 7.70 13.67
C GLY A 208 3.34 7.95 12.17
N THR A 209 4.53 8.22 11.66
CA THR A 209 4.76 8.56 10.24
C THR A 209 5.83 7.66 9.65
N PHE A 210 5.60 7.14 8.46
CA PHE A 210 6.55 6.30 7.72
C PHE A 210 6.76 6.91 6.33
N GLY A 211 7.83 7.71 6.16
CA GLY A 211 8.06 8.52 4.97
C GLY A 211 7.06 9.68 4.88
N ALA A 212 7.35 10.78 5.55
CA ALA A 212 6.41 11.90 5.69
C ALA A 212 5.99 12.50 4.36
N GLU A 213 6.94 12.69 3.44
CA GLU A 213 6.68 13.21 2.10
C GLU A 213 6.50 12.08 1.09
N GLN A 214 7.37 11.07 1.17
CA GLN A 214 7.38 9.95 0.24
C GLN A 214 7.98 8.69 0.82
N VAL A 215 7.50 7.56 0.34
CA VAL A 215 8.08 6.22 0.53
C VAL A 215 8.63 5.78 -0.82
N LEU A 216 9.95 5.77 -0.94
CA LEU A 216 10.64 5.53 -2.21
C LEU A 216 10.46 4.08 -2.70
N SER A 217 10.60 3.88 -4.01
CA SER A 217 10.65 2.53 -4.59
C SER A 217 11.71 1.69 -3.89
N ARG A 218 11.36 0.43 -3.59
CA ARG A 218 12.25 -0.52 -2.90
C ARG A 218 12.73 -0.06 -1.53
N THR A 219 11.96 0.76 -0.82
CA THR A 219 12.21 1.08 0.59
C THR A 219 12.33 -0.19 1.43
N MET A 220 11.38 -1.13 1.24
CA MET A 220 11.51 -2.51 1.69
C MET A 220 11.83 -3.38 0.47
N HIS A 221 12.97 -4.07 0.51
CA HIS A 221 13.43 -4.86 -0.63
C HIS A 221 13.88 -6.24 -0.20
N ASP A 222 13.19 -7.27 -0.70
CA ASP A 222 13.50 -8.67 -0.42
C ASP A 222 13.44 -8.99 1.09
N VAL A 223 12.38 -8.50 1.73
CA VAL A 223 12.07 -8.75 3.14
C VAL A 223 11.13 -9.94 3.24
N GLU A 224 11.55 -11.02 3.89
CA GLU A 224 10.73 -12.20 4.10
C GLU A 224 10.05 -12.13 5.48
N VAL A 225 8.72 -12.20 5.48
CA VAL A 225 7.92 -12.14 6.72
C VAL A 225 7.16 -13.45 6.86
N TYR A 226 7.25 -14.12 8.03
CA TYR A 226 6.62 -15.43 8.16
C TYR A 226 5.19 -15.40 8.69
N GLU A 227 4.86 -14.47 9.57
CA GLU A 227 3.54 -14.43 10.21
C GLU A 227 2.73 -13.21 9.79
N LYS A 228 3.19 -12.02 10.15
CA LYS A 228 2.40 -10.82 9.94
C LYS A 228 3.24 -9.63 9.48
N PHE A 229 2.83 -9.04 8.35
CA PHE A 229 3.21 -7.72 7.93
C PHE A 229 2.06 -6.76 8.21
N MET A 230 2.27 -5.76 9.06
CA MET A 230 1.22 -4.85 9.51
C MET A 230 1.65 -3.39 9.45
N LEU A 231 0.86 -2.59 8.76
CA LEU A 231 0.89 -1.13 8.74
C LEU A 231 -0.44 -0.67 9.35
N SER A 232 -0.42 -0.11 10.55
CA SER A 232 -1.63 0.24 11.30
C SER A 232 -1.57 1.63 11.89
N GLY A 233 -2.52 2.49 11.55
CA GLY A 233 -2.56 3.86 12.07
C GLY A 233 -1.41 4.74 11.59
N VAL A 234 -0.78 4.38 10.49
CA VAL A 234 0.44 5.02 9.96
C VAL A 234 0.06 6.11 8.96
N ARG A 235 0.76 7.24 9.04
CA ARG A 235 0.71 8.25 7.99
C ARG A 235 1.87 8.05 7.02
N MET A 236 1.57 7.97 5.74
CA MET A 236 2.53 7.89 4.64
C MET A 236 2.23 8.99 3.62
N GLY A 237 3.26 9.62 3.08
CA GLY A 237 3.13 10.53 1.95
C GLY A 237 2.85 9.80 0.65
N GLN A 238 3.54 10.16 -0.43
CA GLN A 238 3.47 9.47 -1.71
C GLN A 238 4.20 8.12 -1.63
N VAL A 239 3.49 7.03 -1.87
CA VAL A 239 4.06 5.67 -1.91
C VAL A 239 4.34 5.31 -3.36
N HIS A 240 5.62 5.22 -3.72
CA HIS A 240 6.07 4.93 -5.07
C HIS A 240 5.88 3.46 -5.45
N SER A 241 5.93 3.19 -6.75
CA SER A 241 5.85 1.83 -7.29
C SER A 241 6.88 0.90 -6.66
N SER A 242 6.44 -0.30 -6.27
CA SER A 242 7.27 -1.32 -5.60
C SER A 242 8.00 -0.81 -4.35
N ALA A 243 7.40 0.14 -3.61
CA ALA A 243 7.97 0.64 -2.36
C ALA A 243 8.13 -0.48 -1.31
N PHE A 244 7.19 -1.41 -1.27
CA PHE A 244 7.16 -2.54 -0.34
C PHE A 244 7.28 -3.86 -1.09
N ILE A 245 8.50 -4.40 -1.20
CA ILE A 245 8.74 -5.75 -1.74
C ILE A 245 8.89 -6.71 -0.57
N VAL A 246 7.77 -7.34 -0.19
CA VAL A 246 7.68 -8.21 0.99
C VAL A 246 7.20 -9.60 0.59
N ARG A 247 7.87 -10.64 1.08
CA ARG A 247 7.63 -12.03 0.70
C ARG A 247 7.04 -12.85 1.84
N LYS A 248 6.09 -13.70 1.49
CA LYS A 248 5.55 -14.83 2.27
C LYS A 248 4.87 -14.51 3.61
N PRO A 249 4.35 -13.30 3.93
CA PRO A 249 3.57 -13.15 5.16
C PRO A 249 2.31 -14.05 5.13
N LEU A 250 1.96 -14.63 6.28
CA LEU A 250 0.64 -15.26 6.42
C LEU A 250 -0.46 -14.22 6.25
N ASN A 251 -0.27 -13.06 6.87
CA ASN A 251 -1.26 -11.99 6.82
C ASN A 251 -0.60 -10.66 6.50
N PHE A 252 -1.16 -9.94 5.54
CA PHE A 252 -0.87 -8.54 5.28
C PHE A 252 -2.02 -7.66 5.77
N MET A 253 -1.70 -6.60 6.50
CA MET A 253 -2.69 -5.68 7.05
C MET A 253 -2.27 -4.24 6.81
N LEU A 254 -3.10 -3.49 6.10
CA LEU A 254 -3.05 -2.03 5.98
C LEU A 254 -4.34 -1.49 6.61
N VAL A 255 -4.26 -0.98 7.84
CA VAL A 255 -5.46 -0.64 8.60
C VAL A 255 -5.34 0.71 9.31
N ASN A 256 -6.44 1.46 9.35
CA ASN A 256 -6.54 2.75 10.04
C ASN A 256 -5.46 3.76 9.60
N SER A 257 -4.94 3.64 8.40
CA SER A 257 -3.78 4.40 7.93
C SER A 257 -4.22 5.52 6.97
N HIS A 258 -3.38 6.53 6.87
CA HIS A 258 -3.54 7.62 5.93
C HIS A 258 -2.40 7.59 4.92
N VAL A 259 -2.73 7.56 3.64
CA VAL A 259 -1.76 7.56 2.53
C VAL A 259 -2.13 8.69 1.60
N ASP A 260 -1.21 9.61 1.37
CA ASP A 260 -1.49 10.77 0.52
C ASP A 260 -1.66 10.35 -0.95
N SER A 261 -0.82 9.44 -1.44
CA SER A 261 -0.90 8.93 -2.81
C SER A 261 -0.29 7.52 -2.92
N LEU A 262 -0.94 6.66 -3.71
CA LEU A 262 -0.45 5.32 -4.07
C LEU A 262 -0.19 5.24 -5.57
N GLU A 263 1.04 4.94 -5.95
CA GLU A 263 1.38 4.65 -7.35
C GLU A 263 1.00 3.21 -7.74
N SER A 264 1.10 2.92 -9.03
CA SER A 264 0.89 1.56 -9.56
C SER A 264 1.82 0.58 -8.87
N GLU A 265 1.27 -0.59 -8.47
CA GLU A 265 2.06 -1.66 -7.86
C GLU A 265 2.88 -1.25 -6.63
N ALA A 266 2.39 -0.27 -5.85
CA ALA A 266 3.07 0.23 -4.66
C ALA A 266 3.42 -0.88 -3.65
N PHE A 267 2.56 -1.89 -3.56
CA PHE A 267 2.74 -3.08 -2.71
C PHE A 267 3.02 -4.32 -3.56
N ASP A 268 4.27 -4.73 -3.69
CA ASP A 268 4.65 -6.04 -4.25
C ASP A 268 4.76 -7.06 -3.10
N VAL A 269 3.65 -7.71 -2.77
CA VAL A 269 3.55 -8.58 -1.60
C VAL A 269 3.03 -9.97 -2.00
N THR A 270 3.82 -11.02 -1.74
CA THR A 270 3.37 -12.40 -1.95
C THR A 270 2.83 -12.99 -0.65
N ILE A 271 1.54 -13.32 -0.63
CA ILE A 271 0.76 -13.66 0.57
C ILE A 271 0.51 -15.16 0.67
N ARG A 272 0.54 -15.70 1.90
CA ARG A 272 0.19 -17.10 2.13
C ARG A 272 -1.24 -17.33 2.64
N ARG A 273 -1.96 -16.29 3.13
CA ARG A 273 -3.31 -16.49 3.68
C ARG A 273 -4.28 -15.34 3.47
N THR A 274 -4.13 -14.20 4.16
CA THR A 274 -5.15 -13.14 4.14
C THR A 274 -4.57 -11.75 3.92
N VAL A 275 -5.37 -10.91 3.25
CA VAL A 275 -5.11 -9.48 3.08
C VAL A 275 -6.25 -8.68 3.69
N HIS A 276 -5.92 -7.70 4.52
CA HIS A 276 -6.88 -6.77 5.11
C HIS A 276 -6.47 -5.33 4.84
N ILE A 277 -7.25 -4.63 4.05
CA ILE A 277 -7.10 -3.20 3.75
C ILE A 277 -8.36 -2.52 4.28
N LYS A 278 -8.29 -1.94 5.50
CA LYS A 278 -9.50 -1.51 6.21
C LYS A 278 -9.34 -0.16 6.88
N ASN A 279 -10.39 0.65 6.85
CA ASN A 279 -10.48 1.93 7.55
C ASN A 279 -9.37 2.91 7.15
N ASN A 280 -8.90 2.88 5.90
CA ASN A 280 -7.83 3.76 5.45
C ASN A 280 -8.41 4.99 4.73
N THR A 281 -7.65 6.08 4.79
CA THR A 281 -7.86 7.24 3.94
C THR A 281 -6.76 7.25 2.88
N LEU A 282 -7.15 7.08 1.63
CA LEU A 282 -6.26 7.04 0.47
C LEU A 282 -6.54 8.29 -0.36
N GLY A 283 -5.59 9.22 -0.42
CA GLY A 283 -5.78 10.50 -1.07
C GLY A 283 -5.88 10.38 -2.59
N SER A 284 -4.90 9.74 -3.21
CA SER A 284 -4.92 9.41 -4.63
C SER A 284 -4.51 7.96 -4.85
N VAL A 285 -5.18 7.24 -5.75
CA VAL A 285 -4.90 5.83 -6.04
C VAL A 285 -4.75 5.65 -7.55
N ALA A 286 -3.53 5.36 -7.99
CA ALA A 286 -3.21 5.13 -9.39
C ALA A 286 -3.72 3.77 -9.87
N PHE A 287 -3.75 3.61 -11.21
CA PHE A 287 -4.07 2.34 -11.85
C PHE A 287 -3.24 1.18 -11.29
N GLY A 288 -3.90 0.08 -10.90
CA GLY A 288 -3.22 -1.14 -10.45
C GLY A 288 -2.41 -1.01 -9.16
N ALA A 289 -2.70 -0.02 -8.29
CA ALA A 289 -1.96 0.21 -7.05
C ALA A 289 -1.82 -1.05 -6.16
N PHE A 290 -2.81 -1.95 -6.22
CA PHE A 290 -2.85 -3.19 -5.45
C PHE A 290 -2.61 -4.46 -6.28
N LEU A 291 -2.30 -4.32 -7.59
CA LEU A 291 -2.22 -5.45 -8.52
C LEU A 291 -1.09 -6.43 -8.18
N SER A 292 0.02 -5.95 -7.62
CA SER A 292 1.17 -6.78 -7.25
C SER A 292 1.05 -7.46 -5.88
N ILE A 293 -0.11 -7.33 -5.21
CA ILE A 293 -0.45 -8.20 -4.08
C ILE A 293 -0.94 -9.54 -4.66
N ARG A 294 -0.19 -10.63 -4.43
CA ARG A 294 -0.44 -11.94 -5.05
C ARG A 294 -0.31 -13.07 -4.05
N ALA A 295 -0.87 -14.23 -4.37
CA ALA A 295 -0.60 -15.45 -3.60
C ALA A 295 0.84 -15.91 -3.80
N ASP A 296 1.43 -16.42 -2.73
CA ASP A 296 2.73 -17.09 -2.79
C ASP A 296 2.63 -18.31 -3.74
N PRO A 297 3.48 -18.40 -4.78
CA PRO A 297 3.43 -19.50 -5.74
C PRO A 297 3.52 -20.91 -5.11
N GLU A 298 4.26 -21.03 -4.00
CA GLU A 298 4.41 -22.29 -3.26
C GLU A 298 3.14 -22.69 -2.51
N ASN A 299 2.30 -21.72 -2.16
CA ASN A 299 1.04 -21.90 -1.42
C ASN A 299 -0.18 -21.50 -2.23
N LYS A 300 -0.04 -21.40 -3.56
CA LYS A 300 -1.17 -21.08 -4.43
C LYS A 300 -2.23 -22.18 -4.29
N PRO A 301 -3.50 -21.83 -4.03
CA PRO A 301 -4.57 -22.80 -3.95
C PRO A 301 -4.62 -23.62 -5.24
N SER A 302 -4.69 -24.94 -5.09
CA SER A 302 -4.87 -25.85 -6.23
C SER A 302 -6.20 -25.58 -6.91
N ASP A 303 -6.22 -25.69 -8.24
CA ASP A 303 -7.30 -25.34 -9.15
C ASP A 303 -8.70 -25.68 -8.64
N GLY A 304 -9.39 -24.68 -8.12
CA GLY A 304 -10.77 -24.73 -7.70
C GLY A 304 -11.18 -23.46 -6.99
N ALA A 305 -12.21 -22.78 -7.45
CA ALA A 305 -12.70 -21.49 -6.93
C ALA A 305 -12.98 -21.48 -5.41
N SER A 306 -13.05 -22.65 -4.77
CA SER A 306 -13.31 -22.79 -3.32
C SER A 306 -12.10 -22.55 -2.42
N ASN A 307 -10.88 -22.43 -2.97
CA ASN A 307 -9.64 -22.39 -2.21
C ASN A 307 -8.86 -21.07 -2.34
N LEU A 308 -9.44 -20.03 -2.93
CA LEU A 308 -8.79 -18.74 -3.03
C LEU A 308 -8.55 -18.13 -1.65
N HIS A 309 -7.43 -17.40 -1.52
CA HIS A 309 -7.16 -16.62 -0.31
C HIS A 309 -8.19 -15.49 -0.17
N LYS A 310 -8.38 -14.99 1.05
CA LYS A 310 -9.34 -13.91 1.32
C LYS A 310 -8.63 -12.56 1.30
N LEU A 311 -9.17 -11.63 0.47
CA LEU A 311 -8.82 -10.22 0.49
C LEU A 311 -10.05 -9.42 0.92
N THR A 312 -9.93 -8.62 1.98
CA THR A 312 -11.00 -7.74 2.44
C THR A 312 -10.56 -6.29 2.26
N PHE A 313 -11.31 -5.54 1.48
CA PHE A 313 -11.14 -4.10 1.29
C PHE A 313 -12.41 -3.40 1.79
N SER A 314 -12.37 -2.83 3.00
CA SER A 314 -13.58 -2.33 3.64
C SER A 314 -13.37 -1.03 4.42
N ASN A 315 -14.41 -0.19 4.44
CA ASN A 315 -14.42 1.08 5.16
C ASN A 315 -13.27 2.02 4.73
N ASN A 316 -12.84 1.96 3.48
CA ASN A 316 -11.79 2.83 2.99
C ASN A 316 -12.39 4.08 2.34
N SER A 317 -11.71 5.21 2.52
CA SER A 317 -12.04 6.49 1.88
C SER A 317 -11.04 6.77 0.77
N LEU A 318 -11.52 7.01 -0.44
CA LEU A 318 -10.74 7.35 -1.62
C LEU A 318 -10.94 8.84 -1.94
N GLY A 319 -9.86 9.59 -2.10
CA GLY A 319 -9.94 10.96 -2.60
C GLY A 319 -10.12 10.96 -4.11
N ASP A 320 -9.02 10.81 -4.82
CA ASP A 320 -8.97 10.63 -6.27
C ASP A 320 -8.57 9.20 -6.62
N PHE A 321 -9.02 8.70 -7.77
CA PHE A 321 -8.65 7.37 -8.24
C PHE A 321 -8.71 7.28 -9.76
N GLU A 322 -7.78 6.53 -10.31
CA GLU A 322 -7.74 6.23 -11.73
C GLU A 322 -8.62 5.02 -12.08
N GLU A 323 -8.96 4.89 -13.35
CA GLU A 323 -9.59 3.67 -13.86
C GLU A 323 -8.72 2.45 -13.56
N GLY A 324 -9.31 1.42 -12.92
CA GLY A 324 -8.58 0.22 -12.54
C GLY A 324 -7.71 0.36 -11.28
N SER A 325 -7.90 1.40 -10.48
CA SER A 325 -7.18 1.58 -9.21
C SER A 325 -7.49 0.48 -8.20
N LEU A 326 -8.70 -0.09 -8.21
CA LEU A 326 -9.13 -1.17 -7.34
C LEU A 326 -9.05 -2.55 -8.02
N ILE A 327 -8.04 -2.76 -8.86
CA ILE A 327 -7.76 -4.07 -9.43
C ILE A 327 -6.97 -4.92 -8.43
N PHE A 328 -7.45 -6.13 -8.18
CA PHE A 328 -6.79 -7.14 -7.36
C PHE A 328 -6.58 -8.43 -8.17
N ASP A 329 -5.58 -9.22 -7.83
CA ASP A 329 -5.33 -10.51 -8.48
C ASP A 329 -6.39 -11.55 -8.10
N ARG A 330 -7.32 -11.80 -8.99
CA ARG A 330 -8.39 -12.79 -8.83
C ARG A 330 -7.93 -14.24 -8.89
N THR A 331 -6.79 -14.49 -9.47
CA THR A 331 -6.23 -15.85 -9.48
C THR A 331 -5.72 -16.23 -8.10
N SER A 332 -5.48 -15.25 -7.24
CA SER A 332 -4.98 -15.41 -5.88
C SER A 332 -6.06 -15.23 -4.81
N PHE A 333 -7.04 -14.34 -5.05
CA PHE A 333 -7.95 -13.89 -3.99
C PHE A 333 -9.43 -13.95 -4.37
N HIS A 334 -10.22 -14.36 -3.38
CA HIS A 334 -11.62 -13.96 -3.29
C HIS A 334 -11.67 -12.58 -2.61
N THR A 335 -12.12 -11.57 -3.35
CA THR A 335 -12.11 -10.18 -2.90
C THR A 335 -13.48 -9.76 -2.37
N GLU A 336 -13.53 -9.30 -1.13
CA GLU A 336 -14.71 -8.71 -0.50
C GLU A 336 -14.54 -7.19 -0.43
N LEU A 337 -15.38 -6.45 -1.16
CA LEU A 337 -15.45 -5.00 -1.12
C LEU A 337 -16.66 -4.58 -0.30
N SER A 338 -16.51 -3.64 0.64
CA SER A 338 -17.64 -3.09 1.38
C SER A 338 -17.34 -1.70 1.93
N ASN A 339 -18.35 -0.84 1.91
CA ASN A 339 -18.30 0.49 2.49
C ASN A 339 -17.08 1.30 2.00
N VAL A 340 -16.92 1.41 0.68
CA VAL A 340 -15.86 2.20 0.03
C VAL A 340 -16.41 3.60 -0.23
N LEU A 341 -15.90 4.60 0.49
CA LEU A 341 -16.30 5.98 0.35
C LEU A 341 -15.45 6.68 -0.71
N VAL A 342 -16.07 7.16 -1.78
CA VAL A 342 -15.48 8.18 -2.65
C VAL A 342 -15.69 9.53 -1.96
N ASN A 343 -14.62 10.14 -1.47
CA ASN A 343 -14.65 11.38 -0.69
C ASN A 343 -14.82 12.62 -1.59
N GLN A 344 -15.79 12.54 -2.48
CA GLN A 344 -16.18 13.60 -3.39
C GLN A 344 -17.69 13.73 -3.38
N SER A 345 -18.22 14.91 -3.75
CA SER A 345 -19.65 15.16 -3.83
C SER A 345 -20.31 14.27 -4.90
N CYS A 346 -21.42 13.64 -4.52
CA CYS A 346 -22.25 12.88 -5.45
C CYS A 346 -22.76 13.79 -6.56
N ASP A 347 -22.62 13.36 -7.80
CA ASP A 347 -23.14 14.02 -8.99
C ASP A 347 -23.48 12.96 -10.04
N CYS A 348 -24.60 13.12 -10.75
CA CYS A 348 -25.08 12.11 -11.68
C CYS A 348 -24.12 11.83 -12.84
N GLU A 349 -23.42 12.84 -13.34
CA GLU A 349 -22.45 12.69 -14.42
C GLU A 349 -21.19 11.97 -13.93
N ARG A 350 -20.67 12.37 -12.77
CA ARG A 350 -19.51 11.73 -12.14
C ARG A 350 -19.80 10.29 -11.72
N LEU A 351 -21.02 10.05 -11.21
CA LEU A 351 -21.42 8.71 -10.78
C LEU A 351 -21.37 7.69 -11.93
N ALA A 352 -21.83 8.09 -13.11
CA ALA A 352 -21.72 7.25 -14.30
C ALA A 352 -20.26 6.96 -14.67
N THR A 353 -19.38 7.97 -14.57
CA THR A 353 -17.95 7.84 -14.80
C THR A 353 -17.31 6.91 -13.77
N TRP A 354 -17.58 7.12 -12.47
CA TRP A 354 -17.04 6.29 -11.40
C TRP A 354 -17.48 4.84 -11.51
N LYS A 355 -18.75 4.59 -11.82
CA LYS A 355 -19.23 3.22 -12.09
C LYS A 355 -18.48 2.58 -13.25
N GLY A 356 -18.22 3.34 -14.31
CA GLY A 356 -17.40 2.86 -15.43
C GLY A 356 -15.95 2.56 -15.02
N GLN A 357 -15.35 3.43 -14.22
CA GLN A 357 -13.97 3.28 -13.75
C GLN A 357 -13.80 2.12 -12.75
N ILE A 358 -14.75 1.94 -11.83
CA ILE A 358 -14.66 0.95 -10.75
C ILE A 358 -15.24 -0.39 -11.17
N LEU A 359 -16.44 -0.40 -11.81
CA LEU A 359 -17.23 -1.60 -12.05
C LEU A 359 -17.08 -2.19 -13.45
N ASN A 360 -16.91 -1.34 -14.46
CA ASN A 360 -16.82 -1.73 -15.87
C ASN A 360 -15.39 -1.60 -16.40
N TYR A 361 -14.48 -2.33 -15.79
CA TYR A 361 -13.13 -2.43 -16.33
C TYR A 361 -13.19 -2.96 -17.77
N THR A 362 -12.96 -2.08 -18.73
CA THR A 362 -13.10 -2.43 -20.15
C THR A 362 -12.00 -3.38 -20.59
N ASN A 363 -12.35 -4.34 -21.47
CA ASN A 363 -11.45 -5.31 -22.07
C ASN A 363 -10.18 -4.71 -22.73
N ALA A 364 -10.15 -3.40 -22.96
CA ALA A 364 -8.99 -2.70 -23.52
C ALA A 364 -7.78 -2.67 -22.57
N HIS A 365 -8.03 -2.54 -21.26
CA HIS A 365 -6.95 -2.56 -20.26
C HIS A 365 -6.55 -3.97 -19.86
N ALA A 366 -7.47 -4.93 -19.90
CA ALA A 366 -7.14 -6.35 -19.75
C ALA A 366 -6.10 -6.82 -20.78
N ARG A 367 -6.12 -6.27 -21.99
CA ARG A 367 -5.10 -6.54 -23.03
C ARG A 367 -3.73 -5.97 -22.71
N ARG A 368 -3.62 -4.87 -21.95
CA ARG A 368 -2.34 -4.31 -21.53
C ARG A 368 -1.65 -5.15 -20.45
N ILE A 369 -2.43 -5.72 -19.54
CA ILE A 369 -1.90 -6.56 -18.45
C ILE A 369 -1.44 -7.92 -19.00
N THR A 370 -2.08 -8.46 -20.03
CA THR A 370 -1.71 -9.75 -20.66
C THR A 370 -0.38 -9.72 -21.42
N PHE A 371 0.18 -8.54 -21.71
CA PHE A 371 1.51 -8.45 -22.32
C PHE A 371 2.66 -8.69 -21.33
N LEU A 372 2.40 -8.61 -20.04
CA LEU A 372 3.41 -8.88 -19.00
C LEU A 372 3.49 -10.36 -18.61
N ASP A 373 2.44 -11.14 -18.89
CA ASP A 373 2.42 -12.58 -18.60
C ASP A 373 1.92 -13.37 -19.80
N SER A 374 2.85 -13.87 -20.62
CA SER A 374 2.56 -14.49 -21.91
C SER A 374 1.97 -15.91 -21.85
N THR A 375 1.54 -16.41 -20.71
CA THR A 375 1.20 -17.83 -20.58
C THR A 375 -0.24 -18.17 -20.25
N ASN A 376 -1.11 -17.24 -19.84
CA ASN A 376 -2.52 -17.59 -19.61
C ASN A 376 -3.47 -16.42 -19.83
N ILE A 377 -4.14 -16.44 -20.97
CA ILE A 377 -5.30 -15.60 -21.24
C ILE A 377 -6.47 -16.16 -20.42
N VAL A 378 -6.67 -15.68 -19.23
CA VAL A 378 -7.88 -15.93 -18.46
C VAL A 378 -8.75 -14.69 -18.50
N ALA A 379 -10.05 -14.91 -18.62
CA ALA A 379 -11.11 -13.92 -18.73
C ALA A 379 -10.91 -12.65 -17.90
N PRO A 380 -11.46 -11.51 -18.33
CA PRO A 380 -11.21 -10.21 -17.71
C PRO A 380 -11.49 -10.25 -16.19
N PRO A 381 -10.61 -9.67 -15.39
CA PRO A 381 -10.62 -9.86 -13.95
C PRO A 381 -11.78 -9.20 -13.19
N PHE A 382 -12.66 -8.49 -13.86
CA PHE A 382 -13.82 -7.84 -13.23
C PHE A 382 -15.11 -8.00 -14.05
N ALA A 383 -15.80 -9.09 -13.82
CA ALA A 383 -17.20 -9.03 -13.54
C ALA A 383 -17.30 -9.21 -12.03
N LEU A 384 -17.70 -8.23 -11.26
CA LEU A 384 -18.41 -8.49 -10.02
C LEU A 384 -19.43 -9.56 -10.43
N GLU A 385 -19.39 -10.73 -9.78
CA GLU A 385 -20.46 -11.70 -9.99
C GLU A 385 -21.75 -10.92 -9.84
N SER A 386 -22.57 -10.91 -10.86
CA SER A 386 -23.81 -10.14 -10.94
C SER A 386 -24.87 -10.62 -9.94
N GLY A 387 -24.46 -11.04 -8.76
CA GLY A 387 -25.26 -11.59 -7.67
C GLY A 387 -25.09 -10.91 -6.32
N SER A 388 -24.11 -9.99 -6.14
CA SER A 388 -23.98 -9.24 -4.88
C SER A 388 -23.60 -7.79 -5.16
N GLU A 389 -24.39 -7.07 -5.95
CA GLU A 389 -24.44 -5.63 -5.84
C GLU A 389 -25.14 -5.31 -4.51
N ASP A 390 -24.38 -5.47 -3.42
CA ASP A 390 -24.80 -4.90 -2.16
C ASP A 390 -24.84 -3.38 -2.39
N PRO A 391 -26.02 -2.74 -2.35
CA PRO A 391 -26.17 -1.32 -2.69
C PRO A 391 -25.29 -0.41 -1.83
N GLU A 392 -24.78 -0.91 -0.71
CA GLU A 392 -23.95 -0.17 0.23
C GLU A 392 -22.42 -0.29 -0.05
N THR A 393 -22.01 -0.99 -1.11
CA THR A 393 -20.57 -1.21 -1.37
C THR A 393 -19.82 0.10 -1.64
N PHE A 394 -20.39 1.00 -2.46
CA PHE A 394 -19.78 2.28 -2.81
C PHE A 394 -20.64 3.45 -2.35
N LEU A 395 -20.01 4.40 -1.69
CA LEU A 395 -20.63 5.59 -1.12
C LEU A 395 -19.98 6.86 -1.69
N CYS A 396 -20.75 7.95 -1.77
CA CYS A 396 -20.25 9.29 -2.03
C CYS A 396 -20.83 10.30 -1.01
N VAL A 397 -20.31 11.51 -1.00
CA VAL A 397 -20.78 12.59 -0.11
C VAL A 397 -21.96 13.28 -0.76
N GLU A 398 -23.19 13.11 -0.22
CA GLU A 398 -24.40 13.74 -0.75
C GLU A 398 -24.44 15.23 -0.42
N ASP A 399 -24.04 15.59 0.79
CA ASP A 399 -23.97 16.96 1.25
C ASP A 399 -22.66 17.18 2.01
N SER A 400 -21.84 18.08 1.51
CA SER A 400 -20.54 18.40 2.08
C SER A 400 -20.63 19.14 3.42
N GLU A 401 -21.72 19.88 3.68
CA GLU A 401 -21.88 20.64 4.92
C GLU A 401 -22.31 19.75 6.08
N SER A 402 -23.21 18.82 5.83
CA SER A 402 -23.68 17.86 6.85
C SER A 402 -22.85 16.58 6.93
N GLY A 403 -21.98 16.32 5.95
CA GLY A 403 -21.21 15.08 5.83
C GLY A 403 -22.08 13.85 5.54
N GLN A 404 -23.30 14.05 5.05
CA GLN A 404 -24.22 12.98 4.74
C GLN A 404 -23.70 12.17 3.55
N ARG A 405 -23.70 10.84 3.70
CA ARG A 405 -23.25 9.89 2.69
C ARG A 405 -24.45 9.21 2.05
N ALA A 406 -24.36 8.94 0.77
CA ALA A 406 -25.34 8.17 0.03
C ALA A 406 -24.67 7.03 -0.72
N SER A 407 -25.33 5.89 -0.84
CA SER A 407 -24.84 4.85 -1.74
C SER A 407 -25.02 5.30 -3.19
N PHE A 408 -24.14 4.82 -4.07
CA PHE A 408 -24.22 5.12 -5.50
C PHE A 408 -25.59 4.76 -6.07
N VAL A 409 -26.12 3.63 -5.65
CA VAL A 409 -27.44 3.13 -6.10
C VAL A 409 -28.58 4.02 -5.60
N ASP A 410 -28.58 4.36 -4.31
CA ASP A 410 -29.62 5.20 -3.73
C ASP A 410 -29.61 6.63 -4.29
N TYR A 411 -28.43 7.20 -4.46
CA TYR A 411 -28.31 8.53 -5.05
C TYR A 411 -28.80 8.56 -6.49
N GLU A 412 -28.41 7.57 -7.28
CA GLU A 412 -28.86 7.44 -8.67
C GLU A 412 -30.38 7.31 -8.76
N LEU A 413 -30.98 6.46 -7.92
CA LEU A 413 -32.43 6.27 -7.89
C LEU A 413 -33.17 7.54 -7.45
N ARG A 414 -32.64 8.25 -6.43
CA ARG A 414 -33.33 9.42 -5.86
C ARG A 414 -33.12 10.69 -6.68
N LYS A 415 -31.93 10.93 -7.21
CA LYS A 415 -31.57 12.22 -7.84
C LYS A 415 -31.41 12.11 -9.35
N CYS A 416 -30.90 11.01 -9.87
CA CYS A 416 -30.58 10.86 -11.30
C CYS A 416 -31.74 10.24 -12.08
N ALA A 417 -32.56 9.38 -11.48
CA ALA A 417 -33.74 8.76 -12.11
C ALA A 417 -34.88 9.74 -12.38
N LEU A 418 -34.85 10.94 -11.75
CA LEU A 418 -35.82 12.02 -12.03
C LEU A 418 -35.79 12.48 -13.51
N SER A 419 -34.70 12.28 -14.23
CA SER A 419 -34.64 12.54 -15.67
C SER A 419 -35.56 11.61 -16.47
N GLY A 420 -35.74 10.36 -16.01
CA GLY A 420 -36.66 9.39 -16.64
C GLY A 420 -38.14 9.77 -16.49
N SER A 421 -38.51 10.29 -15.32
CA SER A 421 -39.89 10.78 -15.10
C SER A 421 -40.20 12.07 -15.88
N MET A 422 -39.19 12.93 -16.06
CA MET A 422 -39.32 14.11 -16.93
C MET A 422 -39.46 13.73 -18.40
N LEU A 423 -38.70 12.71 -18.87
CA LEU A 423 -38.88 12.18 -20.22
C LEU A 423 -40.27 11.56 -20.43
N LEU A 424 -40.81 10.86 -19.44
CA LEU A 424 -42.18 10.33 -19.49
C LEU A 424 -43.20 11.46 -19.47
N LEU A 425 -43.03 12.50 -18.65
CA LEU A 425 -43.88 13.69 -18.64
C LEU A 425 -43.82 14.43 -19.97
N ILE A 426 -42.64 14.66 -20.52
CA ILE A 426 -42.45 15.31 -21.83
C ILE A 426 -43.08 14.45 -22.94
N SER A 427 -42.91 13.14 -22.92
CA SER A 427 -43.55 12.25 -23.90
C SER A 427 -45.07 12.22 -23.77
N ALA A 428 -45.61 12.24 -22.53
CA ALA A 428 -47.05 12.31 -22.30
C ALA A 428 -47.62 13.65 -22.75
N VAL A 429 -46.96 14.77 -22.44
CA VAL A 429 -47.39 16.10 -22.88
C VAL A 429 -47.29 16.24 -24.40
N SER A 430 -46.20 15.77 -25.02
CA SER A 430 -46.09 15.81 -26.48
C SER A 430 -47.12 14.92 -27.17
N GLY A 431 -47.43 13.75 -26.62
CA GLY A 431 -48.48 12.86 -27.09
C GLY A 431 -49.86 13.51 -27.02
N LEU A 432 -50.15 14.20 -25.90
CA LEU A 432 -51.43 14.93 -25.73
C LEU A 432 -51.56 16.08 -26.73
N LEU A 433 -50.47 16.86 -26.94
CA LEU A 433 -50.44 17.94 -27.92
C LEU A 433 -50.66 17.41 -29.36
N LEU A 434 -50.06 16.31 -29.70
CA LEU A 434 -50.22 15.67 -31.01
C LEU A 434 -51.68 15.20 -31.18
N LEU A 435 -52.26 14.63 -30.16
CA LEU A 435 -53.66 14.17 -30.18
C LEU A 435 -54.63 15.36 -30.33
N LEU A 436 -54.39 16.47 -29.67
CA LEU A 436 -55.16 17.72 -29.81
C LEU A 436 -55.05 18.30 -31.24
N LEU A 437 -53.82 18.26 -31.81
CA LEU A 437 -53.63 18.66 -33.21
C LEU A 437 -54.40 17.77 -34.19
N ILE A 438 -54.39 16.46 -34.00
CA ILE A 438 -55.15 15.52 -34.85
C ILE A 438 -56.65 15.78 -34.73
N VAL A 439 -57.17 15.95 -33.52
CA VAL A 439 -58.59 16.29 -33.28
C VAL A 439 -58.93 17.63 -33.89
N GLY A 440 -58.08 18.65 -33.74
CA GLY A 440 -58.26 19.97 -34.36
C GLY A 440 -58.26 19.89 -35.88
N CYS A 441 -57.33 19.15 -36.48
CA CYS A 441 -57.34 18.93 -37.94
C CYS A 441 -58.58 18.16 -38.43
N ALA A 442 -59.01 17.15 -37.67
CA ALA A 442 -60.19 16.37 -38.00
C ALA A 442 -61.48 17.24 -37.92
N THR A 443 -61.59 18.10 -36.90
CA THR A 443 -62.73 19.02 -36.80
C THR A 443 -62.74 20.05 -37.91
N VAL A 444 -61.60 20.66 -38.25
CA VAL A 444 -61.48 21.59 -39.39
C VAL A 444 -61.84 20.89 -40.70
N TYR A 445 -61.33 19.67 -40.89
CA TYR A 445 -61.65 18.86 -42.09
C TYR A 445 -63.15 18.52 -42.17
N CYS A 446 -63.75 18.11 -41.04
CA CYS A 446 -65.19 17.84 -41.00
C CYS A 446 -66.06 19.13 -41.23
N CYS A 447 -65.67 20.27 -40.67
CA CYS A 447 -66.33 21.55 -40.93
C CYS A 447 -66.16 21.96 -42.39
N LYS A 448 -64.96 21.81 -42.99
CA LYS A 448 -64.77 22.11 -44.41
C LYS A 448 -65.56 21.18 -45.33
N ARG A 449 -65.73 19.90 -44.98
CA ARG A 449 -66.53 18.93 -45.72
C ARG A 449 -68.06 19.20 -45.60
N ARG A 450 -68.56 19.73 -44.44
CA ARG A 450 -69.93 20.17 -44.27
C ARG A 450 -70.21 21.45 -45.06
N GLY A 451 -69.31 22.44 -45.01
CA GLY A 451 -69.46 23.67 -45.81
C GLY A 451 -69.42 23.43 -47.33
N GLY A 452 -68.67 22.43 -47.80
CA GLY A 452 -68.63 22.01 -49.22
C GLY A 452 -69.96 21.34 -49.68
N ARG A 453 -70.69 20.69 -48.77
CA ARG A 453 -71.98 20.07 -49.11
C ARG A 453 -73.09 21.11 -49.23
N GLU A 454 -73.08 22.18 -48.42
CA GLU A 454 -74.03 23.26 -48.57
C GLU A 454 -73.83 24.14 -49.81
N ALA A 455 -72.55 24.29 -50.25
CA ALA A 455 -72.23 24.98 -51.51
C ALA A 455 -72.68 24.22 -52.77
N GLN A 456 -72.63 22.88 -52.75
CA GLN A 456 -73.10 22.06 -53.86
C GLN A 456 -74.60 21.99 -53.98
N GLN A 457 -75.39 22.22 -52.89
CA GLN A 457 -76.84 22.25 -52.92
C GLN A 457 -77.41 23.59 -53.42
N LYS A 458 -76.62 24.65 -53.43
CA LYS A 458 -77.00 25.97 -53.98
C LYS A 458 -76.75 26.12 -55.48
N GLN A 459 -75.94 25.29 -56.11
CA GLN A 459 -75.61 25.32 -57.55
C GLN A 459 -76.52 24.44 -58.41
N ARG A 460 -77.54 23.81 -57.84
CA ARG A 460 -78.39 22.86 -58.58
C ARG A 460 -79.67 23.48 -59.16
N TRP A 461 -79.79 24.82 -59.26
CA TRP A 461 -80.96 25.52 -59.83
C TRP A 461 -80.51 26.60 -60.81
N ILE A 462 -79.90 26.28 -61.91
CA ILE A 462 -79.99 27.02 -63.20
C ILE A 462 -79.32 26.11 -64.26
N SER A 463 -80.12 25.41 -64.97
CA SER A 463 -79.80 24.79 -66.20
C SER A 463 -80.79 25.21 -67.28
N VAL A 464 -80.28 25.71 -68.35
CA VAL A 464 -80.98 25.76 -69.61
C VAL A 464 -79.90 25.55 -70.72
N PRO A 465 -80.15 24.73 -71.75
CA PRO A 465 -79.19 24.14 -72.63
C PRO A 465 -78.96 24.94 -73.91
N THR A 466 -77.80 24.82 -74.51
CA THR A 466 -77.73 25.05 -75.97
C THR A 466 -76.42 24.38 -76.54
N THR A 467 -76.70 23.36 -77.39
CA THR A 467 -76.06 22.98 -78.64
C THR A 467 -74.55 22.96 -78.82
N ALA A 468 -74.18 21.78 -79.28
CA ALA A 468 -72.87 21.42 -79.94
C ALA A 468 -72.64 22.23 -81.23
N PRO A 469 -71.57 22.12 -82.03
CA PRO A 469 -70.86 20.89 -82.28
C PRO A 469 -69.29 21.00 -82.47
N ASP A 470 -68.69 19.81 -82.56
CA ASP A 470 -67.58 19.34 -83.33
C ASP A 470 -66.24 20.12 -83.50
N VAL A 471 -65.15 19.46 -83.28
CA VAL A 471 -64.21 19.06 -84.32
C VAL A 471 -62.87 18.61 -83.63
N VAL A 472 -62.59 17.34 -83.73
CA VAL A 472 -61.41 16.65 -84.33
C VAL A 472 -60.00 17.13 -83.93
N GLY A 473 -59.21 16.17 -83.54
CA GLY A 473 -57.79 16.15 -83.83
C GLY A 473 -56.88 15.76 -82.61
N LYS A 474 -56.65 14.50 -82.62
CA LYS A 474 -55.42 13.79 -82.94
C LYS A 474 -54.19 14.06 -82.07
N ASP A 475 -53.77 12.97 -81.58
CA ASP A 475 -52.43 12.37 -81.55
C ASP A 475 -51.36 12.85 -80.53
N ALA A 476 -50.98 11.95 -79.82
CA ALA A 476 -49.72 11.16 -79.82
C ALA A 476 -48.72 11.49 -78.69
N SER A 477 -48.53 10.49 -78.02
CA SER A 477 -47.24 9.79 -77.70
C SER A 477 -46.25 10.36 -76.78
N GLN A 478 -45.90 9.46 -75.92
CA GLN A 478 -44.56 9.00 -75.52
C GLN A 478 -43.79 9.79 -74.49
N ALA A 479 -43.57 9.15 -73.37
CA ALA A 479 -42.34 8.40 -73.00
C ALA A 479 -41.25 9.21 -72.38
N GLY A 480 -40.69 8.61 -71.29
CA GLY A 480 -39.34 8.77 -70.85
C GLY A 480 -39.18 9.62 -69.59
N GLY A 481 -38.78 9.15 -68.53
CA GLY A 481 -37.58 8.38 -68.29
C GLY A 481 -36.48 9.25 -67.70
N GLY A 482 -35.90 8.82 -66.64
CA GLY A 482 -34.59 9.25 -66.22
C GLY A 482 -34.63 10.25 -65.03
N GLY A 483 -34.11 9.97 -63.89
CA GLY A 483 -32.75 9.50 -63.68
C GLY A 483 -31.81 10.70 -63.49
N GLY A 484 -31.40 11.00 -62.32
CA GLY A 484 -30.45 12.04 -62.10
C GLY A 484 -29.76 11.91 -60.75
N ALA A 485 -28.70 11.15 -60.78
CA ALA A 485 -27.66 11.15 -59.75
C ALA A 485 -26.72 12.36 -59.94
N SER A 486 -26.21 12.91 -58.88
CA SER A 486 -25.03 13.79 -58.91
C SER A 486 -24.29 13.59 -57.58
N ASN A 487 -23.24 12.91 -57.57
CA ASN A 487 -21.81 13.22 -57.70
C ASN A 487 -21.40 14.48 -56.94
N GLY A 488 -20.66 14.28 -55.91
CA GLY A 488 -19.90 15.28 -55.20
C GLY A 488 -18.50 14.78 -54.84
N HIS A 489 -17.57 15.48 -55.23
CA HIS A 489 -16.16 15.34 -55.47
C HIS A 489 -15.30 14.93 -54.25
N HIS A 490 -14.42 13.95 -54.50
CA HIS A 490 -13.11 13.74 -53.90
C HIS A 490 -12.13 14.84 -54.22
N ARG A 491 -11.33 15.23 -53.25
CA ARG A 491 -10.01 15.87 -53.48
C ARG A 491 -8.98 15.24 -52.54
N HIS A 492 -8.06 14.50 -53.11
CA HIS A 492 -6.71 14.23 -52.63
C HIS A 492 -5.79 15.43 -52.92
N PRO A 493 -4.75 15.63 -52.14
CA PRO A 493 -3.46 16.04 -52.69
C PRO A 493 -2.34 15.05 -52.35
N LYS A 494 -1.76 14.59 -53.35
CA LYS A 494 -0.42 14.37 -53.89
C LYS A 494 0.75 14.32 -52.88
N GLU A 495 1.44 13.18 -53.02
CA GLU A 495 2.84 12.92 -52.71
C GLU A 495 3.80 13.95 -53.36
N ALA A 496 4.88 14.24 -52.61
CA ALA A 496 6.13 14.75 -53.20
C ALA A 496 7.28 13.89 -52.64
N GLN A 497 7.87 13.14 -53.54
CA GLN A 497 9.18 12.51 -53.45
C GLN A 497 10.28 13.53 -53.63
N SER A 498 11.36 13.44 -52.82
CA SER A 498 12.77 13.64 -53.20
C SER A 498 13.56 13.43 -51.92
N GLY A 499 14.66 12.77 -51.81
CA GLY A 499 15.80 12.46 -52.56
C GLY A 499 16.78 11.76 -51.67
N GLN A 500 17.40 10.74 -52.19
CA GLN A 500 18.49 9.97 -51.62
C GLN A 500 19.73 10.85 -51.33
N GLN A 501 20.35 10.67 -50.16
CA GLN A 501 21.83 10.72 -50.07
C GLN A 501 22.34 9.82 -48.97
N SER A 502 23.22 8.94 -49.38
CA SER A 502 24.02 8.00 -48.65
C SER A 502 25.07 8.69 -47.78
N GLY A 503 25.23 8.28 -46.55
CA GLY A 503 26.36 8.62 -45.70
C GLY A 503 26.42 7.63 -44.55
N GLY A 504 27.38 6.70 -44.61
CA GLY A 504 27.62 5.72 -43.56
C GLY A 504 28.20 6.37 -42.30
N GLY A 505 27.57 6.13 -41.19
CA GLY A 505 28.05 6.40 -39.85
C GLY A 505 27.64 5.29 -38.91
N PRO A 506 28.31 5.06 -37.78
CA PRO A 506 28.16 3.86 -36.98
C PRO A 506 26.76 3.72 -36.39
N VAL A 507 26.29 2.49 -36.41
CA VAL A 507 24.98 2.08 -35.90
C VAL A 507 24.95 2.30 -34.39
N ASP A 508 24.30 3.35 -33.97
CA ASP A 508 23.94 3.60 -32.57
C ASP A 508 22.66 2.77 -32.28
N SER A 509 22.85 1.63 -31.62
CA SER A 509 21.74 0.76 -31.22
C SER A 509 21.03 1.36 -30.01
N ARG A 510 20.24 2.38 -30.23
CA ARG A 510 19.30 2.89 -29.23
C ARG A 510 18.02 2.08 -29.29
N ILE A 511 17.75 1.36 -28.23
CA ILE A 511 16.44 0.69 -28.04
C ILE A 511 15.44 1.81 -27.73
N THR A 512 14.57 2.09 -28.70
CA THR A 512 13.47 3.04 -28.51
C THR A 512 12.24 2.24 -28.11
N MET A 513 11.82 2.33 -26.85
CA MET A 513 10.54 1.79 -26.43
C MET A 513 9.44 2.79 -26.79
N VAL A 514 8.50 2.38 -27.64
CA VAL A 514 7.31 3.16 -27.99
C VAL A 514 6.21 2.78 -27.00
N VAL A 515 5.82 3.72 -26.16
CA VAL A 515 4.65 3.55 -25.27
C VAL A 515 3.38 3.77 -26.09
N PRO A 516 2.29 3.02 -25.84
CA PRO A 516 1.07 3.05 -26.65
C PRO A 516 0.31 4.38 -26.73
N ASP A 517 0.64 5.36 -25.90
CA ASP A 517 0.05 6.70 -25.92
C ASP A 517 0.68 7.67 -26.94
N GLY A 518 1.65 7.20 -27.72
CA GLY A 518 2.34 8.00 -28.74
C GLY A 518 3.33 9.02 -28.18
N ARG A 519 3.65 9.02 -26.89
CA ARG A 519 4.67 9.90 -26.30
C ARG A 519 6.03 9.23 -26.33
N LEU A 520 7.01 9.93 -26.89
CA LEU A 520 8.40 9.52 -26.89
C LEU A 520 9.04 10.01 -25.57
N TYR A 521 9.34 9.09 -24.67
CA TYR A 521 10.17 9.36 -23.50
C TYR A 521 11.64 9.20 -23.90
N ARG A 522 12.40 10.26 -23.71
CA ARG A 522 13.84 10.26 -23.88
C ARG A 522 14.42 9.74 -22.58
N GLU A 523 14.96 8.52 -22.57
CA GLU A 523 15.73 7.99 -21.45
C GLU A 523 16.97 8.88 -21.25
N THR A 524 17.03 9.53 -20.11
CA THR A 524 18.25 10.11 -19.58
C THR A 524 18.99 9.03 -18.82
N GLU A 525 20.08 8.57 -19.44
CA GLU A 525 21.26 7.92 -18.83
C GLU A 525 21.00 6.78 -17.83
N PHE A 526 20.87 5.55 -18.34
CA PHE A 526 21.25 4.38 -17.56
C PHE A 526 22.77 4.16 -17.69
N HIS A 527 23.51 4.49 -16.63
CA HIS A 527 24.87 3.97 -16.48
C HIS A 527 24.80 2.49 -16.13
N VAL A 528 24.93 1.62 -17.12
CA VAL A 528 25.22 0.22 -16.90
C VAL A 528 26.68 0.15 -16.52
N ILE A 529 26.97 0.05 -15.23
CA ILE A 529 28.29 -0.35 -14.75
C ILE A 529 28.42 -1.85 -15.04
N VAL A 530 29.03 -2.18 -16.17
CA VAL A 530 29.51 -3.55 -16.41
C VAL A 530 30.76 -3.72 -15.57
N GLU A 531 30.62 -4.30 -14.39
CA GLU A 531 31.74 -4.85 -13.65
C GLU A 531 32.39 -5.95 -14.51
N LYS A 532 33.55 -5.63 -15.02
CA LYS A 532 34.37 -6.57 -15.77
C LYS A 532 34.86 -7.63 -14.79
N ALA A 533 34.23 -8.81 -14.83
CA ALA A 533 34.70 -9.94 -14.07
C ALA A 533 36.16 -10.25 -14.49
N GLU A 534 37.10 -10.10 -13.59
CA GLU A 534 38.46 -10.56 -13.78
C GLU A 534 38.48 -12.10 -13.89
N PRO A 535 39.22 -12.67 -14.84
CA PRO A 535 39.31 -14.11 -14.96
C PRO A 535 40.07 -14.67 -13.75
N LEU A 536 39.45 -15.63 -13.06
CA LEU A 536 40.10 -16.46 -12.05
C LEU A 536 41.24 -17.22 -12.69
N THR A 537 42.48 -16.79 -12.44
CA THR A 537 43.67 -17.61 -12.68
C THR A 537 43.74 -18.70 -11.62
N THR A 538 43.40 -19.91 -12.00
CA THR A 538 43.72 -21.12 -11.27
C THR A 538 45.20 -21.39 -11.44
N GLU A 539 46.00 -21.11 -10.42
CA GLU A 539 47.34 -21.74 -10.28
C GLU A 539 47.15 -23.11 -9.60
N LEU A 540 47.70 -24.11 -10.28
CA LEU A 540 47.90 -25.49 -9.83
C LEU A 540 48.98 -25.56 -8.75
#